data_afbc98ea83d6086b04dc4caadf7654b0
#
_entry.id   afbc98ea83d6086b04dc4caadf7654b0
#
_cell.length_a   1.000
_cell.length_b   1.000
_cell.length_c   1.000
_cell.angle_alpha   90.00
_cell.angle_beta   90.00
_cell.angle_gamma   90.00
#
_symmetry.space_group_name_H-M   'P 1'
#
loop_
_entity.id
_entity.type
_entity.pdbx_description
1 polymer ?
#
loop_
_entity_poly.entity_id
_entity_poly.type
_entity_poly.pdbx_seq_one_letter_code
_entity_poly.pdbx_strand_id
1 'polypeptide(L)'
;MLRNLINDLESALANVRATDLLPGSRTGRAPALDDSASLSRWLPYRAYLEDHQIFVNRDALGFCLEVRPQSGADEDMARVLTALYAASPAGTGIQFHLLASPDIRGTLGRYADLRLPDEVVPEFDELGRPGRHGNIHRTMARRRVGHYLAGARQSLLPNQSYLFRNFRLVVSVSLPGSPENLSRIDELLLLRDGHRATLHAAGFPSRPWTAAELINWVSALVDPHRQSGEGLPLTYDPGRELRDQVVDRSTRLFIRQTGIELSNPAQAEGRELRLLSVRSF
;
A
#
# COMPACT_ATOMS: atom_id res chain seq x y z
N MET A 1 -15.24 1.27 13.69
CA MET A 1 -13.80 1.35 13.40
C MET A 1 -13.22 2.75 13.69
N LEU A 2 -13.73 3.83 13.06
CA LEU A 2 -13.30 5.21 13.35
C LEU A 2 -13.45 5.59 14.83
N ARG A 3 -14.55 5.16 15.49
CA ARG A 3 -14.83 5.47 16.89
C ARG A 3 -13.85 4.80 17.85
N ASN A 4 -13.39 3.57 17.54
CA ASN A 4 -12.36 2.90 18.33
C ASN A 4 -10.98 3.53 18.10
N LEU A 5 -10.68 3.96 16.87
CA LEU A 5 -9.47 4.70 16.56
C LEU A 5 -9.45 6.06 17.27
N ILE A 6 -10.60 6.73 17.34
CA ILE A 6 -10.75 8.01 18.08
C ILE A 6 -10.59 7.78 19.58
N ASN A 7 -11.22 6.74 20.14
CA ASN A 7 -11.08 6.42 21.56
C ASN A 7 -9.64 5.98 21.91
N ASP A 8 -8.98 5.23 21.06
CA ASP A 8 -7.57 4.86 21.22
C ASP A 8 -6.65 6.08 21.09
N LEU A 9 -6.97 7.00 20.17
CA LEU A 9 -6.31 8.31 20.05
C LEU A 9 -6.53 9.19 21.27
N GLU A 10 -7.75 9.24 21.79
CA GLU A 10 -8.08 10.01 23.01
C GLU A 10 -7.39 9.40 24.24
N SER A 11 -7.32 8.07 24.35
CA SER A 11 -6.59 7.37 25.41
C SER A 11 -5.08 7.60 25.34
N ALA A 12 -4.51 7.65 24.14
CA ALA A 12 -3.11 7.95 23.94
C ALA A 12 -2.80 9.43 24.22
N LEU A 13 -3.70 10.35 23.84
CA LEU A 13 -3.59 11.78 24.14
C LEU A 13 -3.75 12.08 25.64
N ALA A 14 -4.59 11.33 26.35
CA ALA A 14 -4.75 11.47 27.80
C ALA A 14 -3.49 11.02 28.59
N ASN A 15 -2.68 10.11 28.00
CA ASN A 15 -1.42 9.65 28.57
C ASN A 15 -0.22 10.57 28.23
N VAL A 16 -0.37 11.51 27.27
CA VAL A 16 0.61 12.56 27.00
C VAL A 16 0.37 13.67 28.01
N ARG A 17 1.25 13.80 29.00
CA ARG A 17 1.14 14.90 29.96
C ARG A 17 1.20 16.24 29.24
N ALA A 18 0.30 17.14 29.59
CA ALA A 18 0.19 18.48 28.99
C ALA A 18 1.54 19.28 29.00
N THR A 19 2.48 18.90 29.84
CA THR A 19 3.84 19.46 29.94
C THR A 19 4.72 19.11 28.74
N ASP A 20 4.42 18.03 27.98
CA ASP A 20 5.21 17.61 26.82
C ASP A 20 4.82 18.37 25.53
N LEU A 21 3.74 19.14 25.61
CA LEU A 21 3.21 19.92 24.48
C LEU A 21 3.71 21.37 24.46
N LEU A 22 4.48 21.81 25.45
CA LEU A 22 4.98 23.19 25.50
C LEU A 22 6.31 23.33 24.77
N PRO A 23 6.44 24.26 23.80
CA PRO A 23 7.72 24.55 23.16
C PRO A 23 8.63 25.27 24.15
N GLY A 24 9.57 24.55 24.75
CA GLY A 24 10.56 25.16 25.65
C GLY A 24 11.26 24.26 26.65
N SER A 25 10.83 23.08 26.98
CA SER A 25 11.54 22.21 27.92
C SER A 25 12.52 21.28 27.24
N ARG A 26 13.63 21.82 26.76
CA ARG A 26 14.82 21.04 26.41
C ARG A 26 15.63 20.76 27.66
N THR A 27 15.24 19.81 28.47
CA THR A 27 16.12 19.14 29.40
C THR A 27 16.43 17.76 28.84
N GLY A 28 17.65 17.63 28.36
CA GLY A 28 18.14 16.49 27.63
C GLY A 28 18.25 15.23 28.48
N ARG A 29 17.19 14.45 28.50
CA ARG A 29 17.27 13.02 28.71
C ARG A 29 16.44 12.41 27.59
N ALA A 30 17.10 11.66 26.69
CA ALA A 30 16.37 10.87 25.71
C ALA A 30 15.33 10.03 26.48
N PRO A 31 14.03 10.14 26.20
CA PRO A 31 13.04 9.32 26.85
C PRO A 31 13.42 7.86 26.62
N ALA A 32 13.36 7.06 27.68
CA ALA A 32 13.43 5.61 27.53
C ALA A 32 12.48 5.22 26.40
N LEU A 33 12.92 4.32 25.52
CA LEU A 33 12.17 3.84 24.37
C LEU A 33 10.81 3.34 24.84
N ASP A 34 9.82 4.24 24.88
CA ASP A 34 8.44 3.89 25.18
C ASP A 34 7.89 3.25 23.92
N ASP A 35 7.74 1.94 23.98
CA ASP A 35 7.14 1.13 22.90
C ASP A 35 5.73 1.60 22.51
N SER A 36 5.04 2.36 23.37
CA SER A 36 3.70 2.88 23.10
C SER A 36 3.65 3.86 21.92
N ALA A 37 4.73 4.57 21.65
CA ALA A 37 4.84 5.51 20.54
C ALA A 37 5.22 4.85 19.20
N SER A 38 5.47 3.53 19.17
CA SER A 38 5.80 2.82 17.95
C SER A 38 4.60 2.74 17.01
N LEU A 39 4.77 3.17 15.75
CA LEU A 39 3.71 3.09 14.73
C LEU A 39 3.23 1.66 14.51
N SER A 40 4.11 0.65 14.57
CA SER A 40 3.72 -0.75 14.37
C SER A 40 2.66 -1.21 15.37
N ARG A 41 2.66 -0.70 16.59
CA ARG A 41 1.65 -1.05 17.62
C ARG A 41 0.26 -0.51 17.34
N TRP A 42 0.14 0.55 16.55
CA TRP A 42 -1.13 1.12 16.14
C TRP A 42 -1.78 0.34 15.00
N LEU A 43 -0.98 -0.41 14.24
CA LEU A 43 -1.47 -1.21 13.13
C LEU A 43 -2.21 -2.45 13.65
N PRO A 44 -3.38 -2.78 13.08
CA PRO A 44 -4.19 -3.90 13.55
C PRO A 44 -3.66 -5.27 13.10
N TYR A 45 -2.73 -5.32 12.17
CA TYR A 45 -2.29 -6.52 11.45
C TYR A 45 -1.50 -7.47 12.35
N ARG A 46 -1.97 -8.73 12.52
CA ARG A 46 -1.32 -9.75 13.34
C ARG A 46 -0.64 -10.82 12.50
N ALA A 47 -1.43 -11.56 11.73
CA ALA A 47 -0.98 -12.73 10.99
C ALA A 47 -1.69 -12.85 9.65
N TYR A 48 -1.26 -13.81 8.85
CA TYR A 48 -1.88 -14.17 7.60
C TYR A 48 -2.02 -15.69 7.50
N LEU A 49 -3.22 -16.15 7.20
CA LEU A 49 -3.54 -17.57 6.99
C LEU A 49 -3.36 -17.86 5.50
N GLU A 50 -2.20 -18.43 5.14
CA GLU A 50 -1.82 -18.63 3.73
C GLU A 50 -2.79 -19.53 2.97
N ASP A 51 -3.23 -20.65 3.59
CA ASP A 51 -4.15 -21.60 2.97
C ASP A 51 -5.50 -21.00 2.62
N HIS A 52 -5.92 -19.99 3.38
CA HIS A 52 -7.21 -19.31 3.22
C HIS A 52 -7.11 -17.93 2.58
N GLN A 53 -5.92 -17.37 2.47
CA GLN A 53 -5.68 -15.99 2.03
C GLN A 53 -6.46 -14.96 2.86
N ILE A 54 -6.44 -15.14 4.18
CA ILE A 54 -7.14 -14.32 5.16
C ILE A 54 -6.14 -13.62 6.08
N PHE A 55 -6.33 -12.32 6.29
CA PHE A 55 -5.61 -11.53 7.26
C PHE A 55 -6.27 -11.61 8.63
N VAL A 56 -5.46 -11.85 9.64
CA VAL A 56 -5.87 -11.81 11.05
C VAL A 56 -5.48 -10.45 11.61
N ASN A 57 -6.46 -9.68 12.01
CA ASN A 57 -6.29 -8.41 12.70
C ASN A 57 -6.55 -8.61 14.20
N ARG A 58 -6.39 -7.52 14.99
CA ARG A 58 -6.59 -7.54 16.45
C ARG A 58 -7.95 -8.12 16.85
N ASP A 59 -9.02 -7.64 16.22
CA ASP A 59 -10.41 -7.94 16.61
C ASP A 59 -11.27 -8.38 15.41
N ALA A 60 -10.63 -8.69 14.28
CA ALA A 60 -11.33 -9.03 13.05
C ALA A 60 -10.50 -9.93 12.15
N LEU A 61 -11.18 -10.69 11.32
CA LEU A 61 -10.61 -11.38 10.16
C LEU A 61 -10.97 -10.60 8.89
N GLY A 62 -10.14 -10.70 7.85
CA GLY A 62 -10.43 -9.98 6.63
C GLY A 62 -9.65 -10.46 5.43
N PHE A 63 -10.02 -9.95 4.27
CA PHE A 63 -9.29 -10.18 3.03
C PHE A 63 -9.17 -8.86 2.25
N CYS A 64 -8.22 -8.81 1.33
CA CYS A 64 -8.06 -7.71 0.39
C CYS A 64 -8.15 -8.25 -1.03
N LEU A 65 -8.90 -7.56 -1.88
CA LEU A 65 -9.02 -7.85 -3.29
C LEU A 65 -8.40 -6.71 -4.09
N GLU A 66 -7.36 -6.98 -4.87
CA GLU A 66 -6.89 -6.03 -5.86
C GLU A 66 -7.79 -6.10 -7.08
N VAL A 67 -8.29 -4.96 -7.47
CA VAL A 67 -9.26 -4.78 -8.53
C VAL A 67 -8.64 -3.95 -9.63
N ARG A 68 -8.85 -4.33 -10.88
CA ARG A 68 -8.40 -3.52 -12.00
C ARG A 68 -9.27 -2.25 -12.11
N PRO A 69 -8.70 -1.04 -11.93
CA PRO A 69 -9.47 0.19 -12.05
C PRO A 69 -10.05 0.33 -13.46
N GLN A 70 -11.29 0.78 -13.52
CA GLN A 70 -11.98 1.12 -14.77
C GLN A 70 -12.08 2.64 -14.90
N SER A 71 -12.25 3.12 -16.13
CA SER A 71 -12.56 4.53 -16.41
C SER A 71 -14.05 4.67 -16.70
N GLY A 72 -14.70 5.56 -15.97
CA GLY A 72 -16.14 5.77 -16.05
C GLY A 72 -16.93 4.87 -15.09
N ALA A 73 -18.17 5.25 -14.86
CA ALA A 73 -19.14 4.52 -14.07
C ALA A 73 -20.52 4.74 -14.66
N ASP A 74 -21.37 3.72 -14.63
CA ASP A 74 -22.77 3.79 -15.03
C ASP A 74 -23.68 3.32 -13.88
N GLU A 75 -24.99 3.43 -14.09
CA GLU A 75 -25.97 3.04 -13.08
C GLU A 75 -25.97 1.52 -12.82
N ASP A 76 -25.65 0.72 -13.83
CA ASP A 76 -25.58 -0.73 -13.70
C ASP A 76 -24.41 -1.13 -12.78
N MET A 77 -23.26 -0.50 -12.97
CA MET A 77 -22.10 -0.65 -12.07
C MET A 77 -22.45 -0.23 -10.63
N ALA A 78 -23.11 0.91 -10.45
CA ALA A 78 -23.54 1.36 -9.12
C ALA A 78 -24.47 0.36 -8.44
N ARG A 79 -25.40 -0.23 -9.21
CA ARG A 79 -26.34 -1.25 -8.74
C ARG A 79 -25.61 -2.53 -8.32
N VAL A 80 -24.65 -3.00 -9.12
CA VAL A 80 -23.85 -4.19 -8.80
C VAL A 80 -22.99 -3.95 -7.58
N LEU A 81 -22.34 -2.78 -7.46
CA LEU A 81 -21.54 -2.44 -6.29
C LEU A 81 -22.41 -2.32 -5.01
N THR A 82 -23.65 -1.83 -5.13
CA THR A 82 -24.60 -1.82 -4.02
C THR A 82 -24.91 -3.23 -3.53
N ALA A 83 -24.92 -4.23 -4.42
CA ALA A 83 -25.13 -5.62 -4.03
C ALA A 83 -24.03 -6.19 -3.13
N LEU A 84 -22.80 -5.66 -3.20
CA LEU A 84 -21.73 -6.05 -2.25
C LEU A 84 -22.11 -5.75 -0.80
N TYR A 85 -22.72 -4.59 -0.56
CA TYR A 85 -23.20 -4.20 0.78
C TYR A 85 -24.39 -5.04 1.21
N ALA A 86 -25.34 -5.26 0.31
CA ALA A 86 -26.56 -6.03 0.58
C ALA A 86 -26.27 -7.50 0.92
N ALA A 87 -25.24 -8.08 0.28
CA ALA A 87 -24.82 -9.46 0.52
C ALA A 87 -23.93 -9.64 1.76
N SER A 88 -23.48 -8.53 2.38
CA SER A 88 -22.53 -8.61 3.49
C SER A 88 -23.24 -8.73 4.84
N PRO A 89 -22.78 -9.62 5.75
CA PRO A 89 -23.33 -9.75 7.09
C PRO A 89 -23.22 -8.44 7.89
N ALA A 90 -24.09 -8.29 8.89
CA ALA A 90 -24.06 -7.17 9.80
C ALA A 90 -22.69 -7.08 10.51
N GLY A 91 -22.13 -5.87 10.59
CA GLY A 91 -20.82 -5.62 11.18
C GLY A 91 -19.66 -5.79 10.19
N THR A 92 -19.90 -6.16 8.94
CA THR A 92 -18.85 -6.19 7.90
C THR A 92 -18.37 -4.78 7.61
N GLY A 93 -17.05 -4.57 7.67
CA GLY A 93 -16.39 -3.36 7.20
C GLY A 93 -15.91 -3.53 5.76
N ILE A 94 -16.33 -2.64 4.88
CA ILE A 94 -15.87 -2.62 3.47
C ILE A 94 -15.22 -1.28 3.21
N GLN A 95 -14.01 -1.29 2.63
CA GLN A 95 -13.28 -0.07 2.28
C GLN A 95 -12.72 -0.18 0.86
N PHE A 96 -12.83 0.90 0.11
CA PHE A 96 -12.24 1.04 -1.21
C PHE A 96 -11.04 1.97 -1.12
N HIS A 97 -9.87 1.49 -1.54
CA HIS A 97 -8.62 2.23 -1.50
C HIS A 97 -8.12 2.45 -2.92
N LEU A 98 -8.10 3.70 -3.37
CA LEU A 98 -7.49 4.08 -4.63
C LEU A 98 -6.14 4.74 -4.36
N LEU A 99 -5.06 4.10 -4.79
CA LEU A 99 -3.70 4.59 -4.67
C LEU A 99 -3.17 5.04 -6.03
N ALA A 100 -2.71 6.27 -6.11
CA ALA A 100 -2.02 6.83 -7.26
C ALA A 100 -0.50 6.72 -7.04
N SER A 101 0.08 5.55 -7.25
CA SER A 101 1.49 5.28 -7.02
C SER A 101 2.38 5.96 -8.08
N PRO A 102 3.48 6.63 -7.70
CA PRO A 102 4.50 7.08 -8.63
C PRO A 102 5.36 5.94 -9.20
N ASP A 103 5.25 4.73 -8.64
CA ASP A 103 5.96 3.56 -9.17
C ASP A 103 5.23 2.98 -10.38
N ILE A 104 5.69 3.40 -11.56
CA ILE A 104 5.22 2.94 -12.87
C ILE A 104 6.19 1.97 -13.54
N ARG A 105 7.28 1.57 -12.85
CA ARG A 105 8.35 0.75 -13.43
C ARG A 105 7.89 -0.62 -13.84
N GLY A 106 7.06 -1.29 -13.03
CA GLY A 106 6.57 -2.63 -13.34
C GLY A 106 5.77 -2.68 -14.65
N THR A 107 4.93 -1.67 -14.92
CA THR A 107 4.18 -1.56 -16.16
C THR A 107 5.09 -1.22 -17.34
N LEU A 108 6.00 -0.27 -17.16
CA LEU A 108 6.92 0.16 -18.21
C LEU A 108 8.01 -0.87 -18.50
N GLY A 109 8.47 -1.62 -17.48
CA GLY A 109 9.43 -2.72 -17.66
C GLY A 109 8.86 -3.79 -18.59
N ARG A 110 7.64 -4.24 -18.33
CA ARG A 110 6.95 -5.18 -19.23
C ARG A 110 6.85 -4.66 -20.67
N TYR A 111 6.61 -3.39 -20.86
CA TYR A 111 6.62 -2.78 -22.19
C TYR A 111 7.98 -2.91 -22.89
N ALA A 112 9.09 -2.72 -22.17
CA ALA A 112 10.44 -2.88 -22.72
C ALA A 112 10.76 -4.36 -23.01
N ASP A 113 10.31 -5.28 -22.16
CA ASP A 113 10.57 -6.72 -22.24
C ASP A 113 9.77 -7.42 -23.35
N LEU A 114 8.75 -6.77 -23.92
CA LEU A 114 8.06 -7.25 -25.12
C LEU A 114 8.98 -7.26 -26.36
N ARG A 115 10.17 -6.66 -26.30
CA ARG A 115 11.15 -6.64 -27.39
C ARG A 115 12.10 -7.81 -27.23
N LEU A 116 12.59 -8.31 -28.35
CA LEU A 116 13.61 -9.36 -28.34
C LEU A 116 14.81 -8.94 -27.47
N PRO A 117 15.42 -9.87 -26.73
CA PRO A 117 16.62 -9.58 -25.96
C PRO A 117 17.72 -9.07 -26.86
N ASP A 118 18.69 -8.39 -26.26
CA ASP A 118 19.89 -7.97 -26.97
C ASP A 118 20.62 -9.24 -27.46
N GLU A 119 20.99 -9.27 -28.73
CA GLU A 119 21.82 -10.35 -29.25
C GLU A 119 23.20 -10.28 -28.57
N VAL A 120 23.70 -11.42 -28.15
CA VAL A 120 25.09 -11.53 -27.70
C VAL A 120 25.97 -11.45 -28.95
N VAL A 121 26.40 -10.25 -29.28
CA VAL A 121 27.32 -10.06 -30.41
C VAL A 121 28.75 -10.16 -29.86
N PRO A 122 29.67 -10.84 -30.56
CA PRO A 122 31.08 -10.83 -30.18
C PRO A 122 31.61 -9.42 -30.01
N GLU A 123 32.49 -9.21 -29.02
CA GLU A 123 33.05 -7.91 -28.67
C GLU A 123 33.69 -7.20 -29.89
N PHE A 124 34.18 -7.99 -30.85
CA PHE A 124 34.69 -7.53 -32.13
C PHE A 124 34.16 -8.44 -33.27
N ASP A 125 33.87 -7.83 -34.43
CA ASP A 125 33.53 -8.58 -35.63
C ASP A 125 34.79 -9.23 -36.23
N GLU A 126 34.62 -10.05 -37.28
CA GLU A 126 35.73 -10.71 -37.98
C GLU A 126 36.77 -9.75 -38.59
N LEU A 127 36.45 -8.47 -38.66
CA LEU A 127 37.30 -7.38 -39.15
C LEU A 127 37.87 -6.52 -38.01
N GLY A 128 37.76 -6.98 -36.75
CA GLY A 128 38.27 -6.27 -35.58
C GLY A 128 37.54 -4.96 -35.26
N ARG A 129 36.32 -4.76 -35.77
CA ARG A 129 35.50 -3.56 -35.45
C ARG A 129 34.64 -3.89 -34.23
N PRO A 130 34.39 -2.88 -33.34
CA PRO A 130 33.52 -3.07 -32.19
C PRO A 130 32.16 -3.59 -32.64
N GLY A 131 31.72 -4.71 -32.08
CA GLY A 131 30.42 -5.28 -32.36
C GLY A 131 29.33 -4.27 -32.00
N ARG A 132 28.28 -4.16 -32.83
CA ARG A 132 27.10 -3.36 -32.47
C ARG A 132 26.33 -4.08 -31.38
N HIS A 133 26.47 -3.59 -30.16
CA HIS A 133 25.78 -4.14 -29.01
C HIS A 133 24.34 -3.65 -28.96
N GLY A 134 23.42 -4.57 -28.96
CA GLY A 134 22.05 -4.38 -28.55
C GLY A 134 21.02 -4.23 -29.66
N ASN A 135 19.83 -4.71 -29.37
CA ASN A 135 18.64 -4.54 -30.21
C ASN A 135 18.19 -3.07 -30.17
N ILE A 136 18.23 -2.39 -31.34
CA ILE A 136 17.85 -0.98 -31.44
C ILE A 136 16.43 -0.73 -30.93
N HIS A 137 15.50 -1.64 -31.18
CA HIS A 137 14.10 -1.49 -30.70
C HIS A 137 14.01 -1.59 -29.18
N ARG A 138 14.80 -2.44 -28.55
CA ARG A 138 14.90 -2.53 -27.11
C ARG A 138 15.56 -1.29 -26.50
N THR A 139 16.60 -0.79 -27.13
CA THR A 139 17.28 0.48 -26.73
C THR A 139 16.31 1.66 -26.80
N MET A 140 15.54 1.77 -27.89
CA MET A 140 14.51 2.80 -28.03
C MET A 140 13.40 2.65 -26.99
N ALA A 141 12.95 1.41 -26.71
CA ALA A 141 11.97 1.15 -25.67
C ALA A 141 12.47 1.56 -24.28
N ARG A 142 13.72 1.21 -23.93
CA ARG A 142 14.35 1.61 -22.65
C ARG A 142 14.47 3.14 -22.53
N ARG A 143 14.85 3.86 -23.60
CA ARG A 143 14.89 5.33 -23.59
C ARG A 143 13.50 5.93 -23.38
N ARG A 144 12.47 5.37 -24.01
CA ARG A 144 11.07 5.78 -23.81
C ARG A 144 10.61 5.51 -22.38
N VAL A 145 10.97 4.36 -21.82
CA VAL A 145 10.73 4.04 -20.39
C VAL A 145 11.36 5.10 -19.49
N GLY A 146 12.64 5.45 -19.72
CA GLY A 146 13.33 6.51 -18.96
C GLY A 146 12.61 7.86 -19.02
N HIS A 147 12.10 8.24 -20.20
CA HIS A 147 11.32 9.46 -20.38
C HIS A 147 10.02 9.44 -19.56
N TYR A 148 9.26 8.35 -19.59
CA TYR A 148 8.04 8.24 -18.81
C TYR A 148 8.31 8.17 -17.30
N LEU A 149 9.41 7.53 -16.86
CA LEU A 149 9.82 7.53 -15.46
C LEU A 149 10.11 8.95 -14.95
N ALA A 150 10.71 9.81 -15.77
CA ALA A 150 10.86 11.23 -15.45
C ALA A 150 9.49 11.90 -15.25
N GLY A 151 8.48 11.54 -16.05
CA GLY A 151 7.11 12.03 -15.93
C GLY A 151 6.36 11.62 -14.66
N ALA A 152 6.84 10.63 -13.92
CA ALA A 152 6.31 10.29 -12.59
C ALA A 152 6.82 11.25 -11.50
N ARG A 153 7.96 11.91 -11.73
CA ARG A 153 8.59 12.84 -10.78
C ARG A 153 8.27 14.30 -11.07
N GLN A 154 8.22 14.66 -12.36
CA GLN A 154 7.93 16.00 -12.83
C GLN A 154 7.04 15.96 -14.06
N SER A 155 6.23 16.99 -14.27
CA SER A 155 5.40 17.07 -15.46
C SER A 155 6.26 17.14 -16.72
N LEU A 156 5.91 16.31 -17.71
CA LEU A 156 6.51 16.35 -19.05
C LEU A 156 5.82 17.40 -19.96
N LEU A 157 4.71 17.96 -19.50
CA LEU A 157 3.94 18.96 -20.24
C LEU A 157 4.23 20.35 -19.64
N PRO A 158 4.63 21.33 -20.47
CA PRO A 158 4.82 22.70 -20.00
C PRO A 158 3.52 23.26 -19.42
N ASN A 159 3.62 23.95 -18.29
CA ASN A 159 2.51 24.63 -17.63
C ASN A 159 1.34 23.73 -17.17
N GLN A 160 1.56 22.43 -17.00
CA GLN A 160 0.58 21.49 -16.48
C GLN A 160 1.18 20.66 -15.35
N SER A 161 0.38 20.40 -14.31
CA SER A 161 0.80 19.56 -13.16
C SER A 161 0.50 18.07 -13.38
N TYR A 162 0.54 17.60 -14.62
CA TYR A 162 0.25 16.22 -14.92
C TYR A 162 1.43 15.31 -14.59
N LEU A 163 1.21 14.32 -13.74
CA LEU A 163 2.21 13.31 -13.38
C LEU A 163 1.70 11.92 -13.73
N PHE A 164 2.58 11.08 -14.28
CA PHE A 164 2.22 9.68 -14.49
C PHE A 164 2.07 8.94 -13.17
N ARG A 165 1.01 8.14 -13.06
CA ARG A 165 0.70 7.34 -11.87
C ARG A 165 0.24 5.94 -12.27
N ASN A 166 0.60 4.97 -11.44
CA ASN A 166 0.04 3.64 -11.47
C ASN A 166 -1.12 3.62 -10.47
N PHE A 167 -2.35 3.62 -10.98
CA PHE A 167 -3.55 3.55 -10.15
C PHE A 167 -3.80 2.10 -9.76
N ARG A 168 -3.90 1.88 -8.46
CA ARG A 168 -4.26 0.58 -7.88
C ARG A 168 -5.51 0.75 -7.05
N LEU A 169 -6.50 -0.10 -7.31
CA LEU A 169 -7.74 -0.16 -6.54
C LEU A 169 -7.74 -1.43 -5.69
N VAL A 170 -7.94 -1.28 -4.40
CA VAL A 170 -8.02 -2.40 -3.47
C VAL A 170 -9.31 -2.30 -2.66
N VAL A 171 -10.06 -3.39 -2.64
CA VAL A 171 -11.23 -3.54 -1.77
C VAL A 171 -10.80 -4.37 -0.57
N SER A 172 -10.82 -3.79 0.62
CA SER A 172 -10.57 -4.50 1.86
C SER A 172 -11.89 -4.76 2.57
N VAL A 173 -12.05 -5.99 3.03
CA VAL A 173 -13.25 -6.46 3.74
C VAL A 173 -12.81 -7.03 5.07
N SER A 174 -13.50 -6.65 6.14
CA SER A 174 -13.24 -7.15 7.49
C SER A 174 -14.53 -7.54 8.18
N LEU A 175 -14.48 -8.63 8.92
CA LEU A 175 -15.58 -9.17 9.72
C LEU A 175 -15.09 -9.39 11.14
N PRO A 176 -15.79 -8.90 12.18
CA PRO A 176 -15.42 -9.16 13.58
C PRO A 176 -15.32 -10.65 13.85
N GLY A 177 -14.24 -11.09 14.46
CA GLY A 177 -14.01 -12.51 14.75
C GLY A 177 -12.56 -12.82 15.08
N SER A 178 -12.37 -14.08 15.53
CA SER A 178 -11.08 -14.63 15.91
C SER A 178 -10.72 -15.83 15.00
N PRO A 179 -9.42 -16.09 14.75
CA PRO A 179 -8.97 -17.21 13.92
C PRO A 179 -9.29 -18.60 14.52
N GLU A 180 -9.60 -18.69 15.80
CA GLU A 180 -10.03 -19.94 16.43
C GLU A 180 -11.45 -20.34 16.03
N ASN A 181 -12.24 -19.41 15.51
CA ASN A 181 -13.61 -19.67 15.07
C ASN A 181 -13.65 -20.09 13.60
N LEU A 182 -13.61 -21.40 13.33
CA LEU A 182 -13.62 -21.97 12.00
C LEU A 182 -14.86 -21.57 11.19
N SER A 183 -16.03 -21.52 11.84
CA SER A 183 -17.27 -21.10 11.17
C SER A 183 -17.19 -19.65 10.66
N ARG A 184 -16.42 -18.81 11.33
CA ARG A 184 -16.19 -17.42 10.91
C ARG A 184 -15.21 -17.34 9.72
N ILE A 185 -14.26 -18.25 9.65
CA ILE A 185 -13.36 -18.39 8.50
C ILE A 185 -14.17 -18.83 7.27
N ASP A 186 -15.01 -19.85 7.41
CA ASP A 186 -15.87 -20.34 6.32
C ASP A 186 -16.82 -19.25 5.80
N GLU A 187 -17.45 -18.49 6.70
CA GLU A 187 -18.30 -17.35 6.34
C GLU A 187 -17.51 -16.29 5.54
N LEU A 188 -16.29 -15.98 5.97
CA LEU A 188 -15.44 -15.00 5.30
C LEU A 188 -14.97 -15.49 3.92
N LEU A 189 -14.71 -16.78 3.75
CA LEU A 189 -14.37 -17.40 2.46
C LEU A 189 -15.54 -17.29 1.47
N LEU A 190 -16.76 -17.62 1.91
CA LEU A 190 -17.98 -17.49 1.12
C LEU A 190 -18.22 -16.02 0.72
N LEU A 191 -18.03 -15.10 1.67
CA LEU A 191 -18.17 -13.67 1.42
C LEU A 191 -17.15 -13.18 0.38
N ARG A 192 -15.88 -13.62 0.49
CA ARG A 192 -14.82 -13.29 -0.47
C ARG A 192 -15.18 -13.75 -1.88
N ASP A 193 -15.60 -14.99 -2.00
CA ASP A 193 -15.91 -15.57 -3.32
C ASP A 193 -17.16 -14.93 -3.91
N GLY A 194 -18.16 -14.60 -3.10
CA GLY A 194 -19.33 -13.80 -3.49
C GLY A 194 -18.94 -12.40 -3.97
N HIS A 195 -18.08 -11.70 -3.22
CA HIS A 195 -17.59 -10.37 -3.62
C HIS A 195 -16.80 -10.42 -4.93
N ARG A 196 -15.96 -11.45 -5.12
CA ARG A 196 -15.20 -11.64 -6.37
C ARG A 196 -16.13 -11.86 -7.57
N ALA A 197 -17.15 -12.68 -7.40
CA ALA A 197 -18.16 -12.93 -8.44
C ALA A 197 -18.93 -11.64 -8.79
N THR A 198 -19.35 -10.88 -7.78
CA THR A 198 -20.06 -9.61 -7.97
C THR A 198 -19.18 -8.57 -8.66
N LEU A 199 -17.94 -8.40 -8.23
CA LEU A 199 -16.97 -7.50 -8.87
C LEU A 199 -16.71 -7.92 -10.32
N HIS A 200 -16.56 -9.21 -10.59
CA HIS A 200 -16.36 -9.72 -11.95
C HIS A 200 -17.56 -9.42 -12.85
N ALA A 201 -18.77 -9.61 -12.34
CA ALA A 201 -20.00 -9.28 -13.07
C ALA A 201 -20.13 -7.78 -13.40
N ALA A 202 -19.57 -6.91 -12.54
CA ALA A 202 -19.47 -5.47 -12.77
C ALA A 202 -18.32 -5.06 -13.70
N GLY A 203 -17.59 -6.02 -14.29
CA GLY A 203 -16.44 -5.73 -15.15
C GLY A 203 -15.15 -5.43 -14.39
N PHE A 204 -15.10 -5.71 -13.09
CA PHE A 204 -13.93 -5.54 -12.22
C PHE A 204 -13.25 -6.89 -11.90
N PRO A 205 -12.42 -7.45 -12.78
CA PRO A 205 -11.67 -8.64 -12.42
C PRO A 205 -10.80 -8.36 -11.19
N SER A 206 -10.88 -9.26 -10.22
CA SER A 206 -10.21 -9.10 -8.94
C SER A 206 -9.39 -10.34 -8.58
N ARG A 207 -8.35 -10.14 -7.77
CA ARG A 207 -7.53 -11.20 -7.18
C ARG A 207 -7.30 -10.93 -5.70
N PRO A 208 -7.25 -11.99 -4.87
CA PRO A 208 -6.91 -11.82 -3.47
C PRO A 208 -5.44 -11.39 -3.31
N TRP A 209 -5.17 -10.64 -2.25
CA TRP A 209 -3.83 -10.25 -1.87
C TRP A 209 -3.16 -11.28 -0.99
N THR A 210 -1.86 -11.37 -1.15
CA THR A 210 -0.94 -12.07 -0.25
C THR A 210 -0.48 -11.15 0.88
N ALA A 211 0.13 -11.73 1.92
CA ALA A 211 0.75 -10.96 3.00
C ALA A 211 1.84 -10.01 2.50
N ALA A 212 2.67 -10.45 1.56
CA ALA A 212 3.72 -9.63 0.98
C ALA A 212 3.16 -8.37 0.27
N GLU A 213 2.01 -8.50 -0.39
CA GLU A 213 1.35 -7.38 -1.06
C GLU A 213 0.82 -6.35 -0.06
N LEU A 214 0.21 -6.80 1.06
CA LEU A 214 -0.21 -5.91 2.15
C LEU A 214 0.99 -5.18 2.75
N ILE A 215 2.06 -5.92 3.08
CA ILE A 215 3.28 -5.35 3.66
C ILE A 215 3.85 -4.26 2.74
N ASN A 216 4.02 -4.57 1.46
CA ASN A 216 4.59 -3.61 0.51
C ASN A 216 3.68 -2.41 0.28
N TRP A 217 2.35 -2.62 0.25
CA TRP A 217 1.38 -1.54 0.09
C TRP A 217 1.41 -0.57 1.27
N VAL A 218 1.28 -1.07 2.51
CA VAL A 218 1.23 -0.22 3.69
C VAL A 218 2.58 0.42 3.97
N SER A 219 3.68 -0.31 3.77
CA SER A 219 5.03 0.28 3.82
C SER A 219 5.19 1.44 2.86
N ALA A 220 4.69 1.33 1.63
CA ALA A 220 4.76 2.41 0.64
C ALA A 220 3.94 3.64 1.05
N LEU A 221 2.86 3.49 1.82
CA LEU A 221 2.08 4.62 2.35
C LEU A 221 2.83 5.39 3.45
N VAL A 222 3.54 4.67 4.32
CA VAL A 222 4.29 5.28 5.44
C VAL A 222 5.73 5.64 5.06
N ASP A 223 6.26 5.05 3.99
CA ASP A 223 7.57 5.37 3.42
C ASP A 223 7.45 5.79 1.94
N PRO A 224 7.28 7.10 1.64
CA PRO A 224 7.14 7.60 0.27
C PRO A 224 8.35 7.31 -0.64
N HIS A 225 9.55 7.12 -0.08
CA HIS A 225 10.71 6.75 -0.91
C HIS A 225 10.58 5.34 -1.48
N ARG A 226 9.87 4.44 -0.79
CA ARG A 226 9.53 3.12 -1.33
C ARG A 226 8.58 3.19 -2.52
N GLN A 227 7.71 4.21 -2.56
CA GLN A 227 6.82 4.43 -3.71
C GLN A 227 7.58 4.79 -4.99
N SER A 228 8.77 5.37 -4.88
CA SER A 228 9.62 5.62 -6.04
C SER A 228 10.26 4.35 -6.61
N GLY A 229 10.08 3.23 -5.92
CA GLY A 229 10.56 1.93 -6.33
C GLY A 229 12.07 1.74 -6.15
N GLU A 230 12.70 2.53 -5.33
CA GLU A 230 14.12 2.41 -5.01
C GLU A 230 14.42 1.28 -4.01
N GLY A 231 13.39 0.83 -3.26
CA GLY A 231 13.50 -0.27 -2.33
C GLY A 231 13.21 -1.64 -2.97
N LEU A 232 13.85 -2.69 -2.45
CA LEU A 232 13.48 -4.07 -2.78
C LEU A 232 12.11 -4.39 -2.16
N PRO A 233 11.27 -5.21 -2.84
CA PRO A 233 10.03 -5.69 -2.26
C PRO A 233 10.29 -6.42 -0.95
N LEU A 234 9.47 -6.14 0.06
CA LEU A 234 9.50 -6.90 1.30
C LEU A 234 8.85 -8.27 1.09
N THR A 235 9.48 -9.28 1.65
CA THR A 235 8.94 -10.64 1.72
C THR A 235 8.22 -10.84 3.04
N TYR A 236 7.25 -11.74 3.07
CA TYR A 236 6.54 -12.13 4.28
C TYR A 236 7.32 -13.20 5.05
N ASP A 237 7.42 -13.02 6.36
CA ASP A 237 7.97 -13.98 7.31
C ASP A 237 6.83 -14.43 8.27
N PRO A 238 6.35 -15.67 8.17
CA PRO A 238 5.29 -16.18 9.05
C PRO A 238 5.66 -16.21 10.54
N GLY A 239 6.94 -16.21 10.87
CA GLY A 239 7.44 -16.20 12.25
C GLY A 239 7.32 -14.85 12.97
N ARG A 240 6.88 -13.79 12.26
CA ARG A 240 6.76 -12.43 12.80
C ARG A 240 5.37 -11.86 12.61
N GLU A 241 4.90 -11.04 13.55
CA GLU A 241 3.64 -10.31 13.35
C GLU A 241 3.71 -9.42 12.11
N LEU A 242 2.65 -9.40 11.31
CA LEU A 242 2.55 -8.61 10.08
C LEU A 242 2.85 -7.13 10.32
N ARG A 243 2.32 -6.53 11.39
CA ARG A 243 2.52 -5.11 11.71
C ARG A 243 4.00 -4.73 11.86
N ASP A 244 4.83 -5.66 12.37
CA ASP A 244 6.27 -5.43 12.58
C ASP A 244 7.09 -5.62 11.29
N GLN A 245 6.46 -6.14 10.24
CA GLN A 245 7.05 -6.28 8.91
C GLN A 245 6.64 -5.13 7.99
N VAL A 246 5.48 -4.54 8.26
CA VAL A 246 4.98 -3.37 7.52
C VAL A 246 5.83 -2.14 7.80
N VAL A 247 6.14 -1.93 9.07
CA VAL A 247 6.90 -0.78 9.54
C VAL A 247 7.86 -1.23 10.65
N ASP A 248 9.06 -0.67 10.67
CA ASP A 248 10.04 -0.97 11.73
C ASP A 248 9.50 -0.55 13.10
N ARG A 249 9.73 -1.38 14.13
CA ARG A 249 9.32 -1.11 15.52
C ARG A 249 9.92 0.17 16.09
N SER A 250 11.07 0.58 15.57
CA SER A 250 11.72 1.84 15.98
C SER A 250 11.07 3.08 15.39
N THR A 251 10.18 2.93 14.39
CA THR A 251 9.46 4.05 13.79
C THR A 251 8.44 4.60 14.77
N ARG A 252 8.60 5.86 15.14
CA ARG A 252 7.76 6.58 16.07
C ARG A 252 6.76 7.47 15.36
N LEU A 253 5.58 7.57 15.95
CA LEU A 253 4.49 8.42 15.50
C LEU A 253 4.36 9.61 16.45
N PHE A 254 4.35 10.82 15.88
CA PHE A 254 4.07 12.05 16.62
C PHE A 254 2.88 12.76 15.97
N ILE A 255 1.85 13.06 16.76
CA ILE A 255 0.69 13.81 16.30
C ILE A 255 1.02 15.30 16.44
N ARG A 256 0.92 16.05 15.35
CA ARG A 256 1.11 17.49 15.25
C ARG A 256 -0.22 18.18 14.95
N GLN A 257 -0.29 19.50 15.12
CA GLN A 257 -1.49 20.27 14.75
C GLN A 257 -1.87 20.15 13.27
N THR A 258 -0.87 20.00 12.39
CA THR A 258 -1.05 20.05 10.93
C THR A 258 -0.93 18.70 10.27
N GLY A 259 -0.55 17.64 11.01
CA GLY A 259 -0.30 16.32 10.43
C GLY A 259 0.27 15.33 11.42
N ILE A 260 0.74 14.24 10.89
CA ILE A 260 1.41 13.17 11.62
C ILE A 260 2.87 13.16 11.18
N GLU A 261 3.77 13.25 12.14
CA GLU A 261 5.21 13.11 11.89
C GLU A 261 5.63 11.68 12.19
N LEU A 262 6.34 11.06 11.26
CA LEU A 262 6.98 9.76 11.42
C LEU A 262 8.49 9.96 11.53
N SER A 263 9.09 9.40 12.56
CA SER A 263 10.53 9.44 12.80
C SER A 263 11.08 8.04 12.99
N ASN A 264 12.14 7.72 12.25
CA ASN A 264 12.87 6.47 12.42
C ASN A 264 14.34 6.80 12.69
N PRO A 265 14.97 6.27 13.77
CA PRO A 265 16.38 6.52 14.11
C PRO A 265 17.38 6.16 12.99
N ALA A 266 17.00 5.20 12.11
CA ALA A 266 17.81 4.79 10.96
C ALA A 266 17.70 5.74 9.76
N GLN A 267 16.81 6.75 9.82
CA GLN A 267 16.58 7.72 8.75
C GLN A 267 16.89 9.12 9.26
N ALA A 268 17.71 9.85 8.50
CA ALA A 268 18.20 11.17 8.91
C ALA A 268 17.09 12.23 9.00
N GLU A 269 15.97 12.05 8.32
CA GLU A 269 14.86 13.01 8.25
C GLU A 269 13.56 12.36 8.70
N GLY A 270 12.83 13.05 9.58
CA GLY A 270 11.44 12.76 9.91
C GLY A 270 10.52 13.09 8.73
N ARG A 271 9.36 12.44 8.69
CA ARG A 271 8.38 12.61 7.60
C ARG A 271 7.06 13.10 8.13
N GLU A 272 6.48 14.05 7.43
CA GLU A 272 5.16 14.56 7.74
C GLU A 272 4.12 13.96 6.79
N LEU A 273 3.08 13.33 7.36
CA LEU A 273 1.91 12.86 6.64
C LEU A 273 0.73 13.78 6.96
N ARG A 274 0.06 14.25 5.92
CA ARG A 274 -1.18 15.03 6.04
C ARG A 274 -2.35 14.22 5.55
N LEU A 275 -3.36 14.09 6.41
CA LEU A 275 -4.59 13.38 6.10
C LEU A 275 -5.69 14.41 5.84
N LEU A 276 -6.33 14.28 4.69
CA LEU A 276 -7.47 15.11 4.32
C LEU A 276 -8.72 14.23 4.33
N SER A 277 -9.81 14.74 4.90
CA SER A 277 -11.10 14.06 4.89
C SER A 277 -12.18 15.00 4.36
N VAL A 278 -13.07 14.45 3.51
CA VAL A 278 -14.30 15.13 3.09
C VAL A 278 -15.43 14.68 4.01
N ARG A 279 -16.06 15.62 4.71
CA ARG A 279 -17.12 15.34 5.70
C ARG A 279 -18.52 15.36 5.09
N SER A 280 -18.70 16.11 4.01
CA SER A 280 -19.97 16.22 3.30
C SER A 280 -19.70 16.57 1.83
N PHE A 281 -20.58 16.14 0.96
CA PHE A 281 -20.65 16.54 -0.43
C PHE A 281 -21.83 17.48 -0.62
#